data_3dbee206430f35f39d851a05c6abe3df
#
_entry.id   3dbee206430f35f39d851a05c6abe3df
#
_cell.length_a   1.000
_cell.length_b   1.000
_cell.length_c   1.000
_cell.angle_alpha   90.00
_cell.angle_beta   90.00
_cell.angle_gamma   90.00
#
_symmetry.space_group_name_H-M   'P 1'
#
loop_
_entity.id
_entity.type
_entity.pdbx_description
1 polymer ?
#
loop_
_entity_poly.entity_id
_entity_poly.type
_entity_poly.pdbx_seq_one_letter_code
_entity_poly.pdbx_strand_id
1 'polypeptide(L)'
;KLDASLMGCPTPGRFDVLGTDPLKLIDACHNPQSCENFVSALDEIDPCVENRPTLLCAALADKDVAGIVDVLIPAFPRVVVTQTDSDRALPAEELAALVDADKLAGVYPSVSEALAAFEAAGEPFVAAGTITLAGEVAGLLR
;
A
#
# COMPACT_ATOMS: atom_id res chain seq x y z
N LYS A 1 8.46 -13.44 -7.05
CA LYS A 1 7.32 -12.89 -7.75
C LYS A 1 6.07 -12.95 -6.86
N LEU A 2 5.31 -11.87 -6.87
CA LEU A 2 4.09 -11.78 -6.06
C LEU A 2 2.96 -12.55 -6.74
N ASP A 3 2.60 -13.71 -6.23
CA ASP A 3 1.60 -14.57 -6.83
C ASP A 3 0.89 -15.43 -5.78
N ALA A 4 0.14 -16.43 -6.23
CA ALA A 4 -0.66 -17.30 -5.38
C ALA A 4 0.15 -18.06 -4.33
N SER A 5 1.48 -18.16 -4.49
CA SER A 5 2.30 -18.86 -3.50
C SER A 5 2.34 -18.12 -2.15
N LEU A 6 1.92 -16.86 -2.13
CA LEU A 6 1.82 -16.08 -0.90
C LEU A 6 0.55 -16.36 -0.11
N MET A 7 -0.40 -17.06 -0.70
CA MET A 7 -1.64 -17.40 0.01
C MET A 7 -1.34 -18.33 1.18
N GLY A 8 -2.09 -18.15 2.25
CA GLY A 8 -1.86 -18.93 3.45
C GLY A 8 -0.93 -18.27 4.46
N CYS A 9 -0.61 -16.98 4.25
CA CYS A 9 0.13 -16.22 5.24
C CYS A 9 -0.56 -16.34 6.60
N PRO A 10 0.15 -16.79 7.66
CA PRO A 10 -0.47 -17.07 8.94
C PRO A 10 -0.83 -15.82 9.75
N THR A 11 -0.34 -14.64 9.38
CA THR A 11 -0.55 -13.41 10.12
C THR A 11 -1.47 -12.48 9.34
N PRO A 12 -2.77 -12.37 9.71
CA PRO A 12 -3.68 -11.47 9.02
C PRO A 12 -3.16 -10.02 9.04
N GLY A 13 -3.27 -9.34 7.89
CA GLY A 13 -2.80 -7.97 7.75
C GLY A 13 -1.30 -7.83 7.53
N ARG A 14 -0.55 -8.94 7.57
CA ARG A 14 0.89 -8.94 7.33
C ARG A 14 1.19 -9.75 6.09
N PHE A 15 1.64 -9.09 5.02
CA PHE A 15 1.86 -9.73 3.73
C PHE A 15 0.67 -10.60 3.34
N ASP A 16 -0.53 -10.04 3.49
CA ASP A 16 -1.79 -10.77 3.42
C ASP A 16 -2.39 -10.63 2.02
N VAL A 17 -2.52 -11.74 1.33
CA VAL A 17 -3.06 -11.77 -0.03
C VAL A 17 -4.59 -11.87 0.05
N LEU A 18 -5.29 -10.84 -0.43
CA LEU A 18 -6.75 -10.78 -0.44
C LEU A 18 -7.34 -11.27 -1.75
N GLY A 19 -6.54 -11.31 -2.81
CA GLY A 19 -6.97 -11.78 -4.12
C GLY A 19 -5.77 -11.93 -5.05
N THR A 20 -5.89 -12.73 -6.09
CA THR A 20 -4.77 -13.06 -6.97
C THR A 20 -5.01 -12.77 -8.45
N ASP A 21 -6.19 -12.29 -8.81
CA ASP A 21 -6.50 -12.02 -10.22
C ASP A 21 -7.44 -10.81 -10.34
N PRO A 22 -6.92 -9.60 -10.30
CA PRO A 22 -5.51 -9.21 -10.10
C PRO A 22 -5.05 -9.36 -8.65
N LEU A 23 -3.75 -9.33 -8.42
CA LEU A 23 -3.18 -9.42 -7.08
C LEU A 23 -3.62 -8.25 -6.21
N LYS A 24 -4.05 -8.56 -5.00
CA LYS A 24 -4.45 -7.59 -3.99
C LYS A 24 -3.78 -7.99 -2.69
N LEU A 25 -2.73 -7.26 -2.33
CA LEU A 25 -1.89 -7.56 -1.16
C LEU A 25 -1.99 -6.41 -0.16
N ILE A 26 -2.11 -6.73 1.11
CA ILE A 26 -2.04 -5.72 2.17
C ILE A 26 -0.93 -6.04 3.15
N ASP A 27 -0.37 -4.99 3.76
CA ASP A 27 0.53 -5.14 4.89
C ASP A 27 0.28 -4.01 5.89
N ALA A 28 0.26 -4.35 7.15
CA ALA A 28 -0.04 -3.41 8.24
C ALA A 28 1.18 -2.64 8.73
N CYS A 29 2.24 -2.52 7.92
CA CYS A 29 3.40 -1.71 8.30
C CYS A 29 2.95 -0.27 8.55
N HIS A 30 3.47 0.36 9.60
CA HIS A 30 2.95 1.62 10.08
C HIS A 30 4.02 2.54 10.69
N ASN A 31 5.28 2.14 10.63
CA ASN A 31 6.42 2.97 11.03
C ASN A 31 7.60 2.59 10.14
N PRO A 32 8.69 3.39 10.14
CA PRO A 32 9.80 3.10 9.25
C PRO A 32 10.38 1.69 9.42
N GLN A 33 10.48 1.20 10.65
CA GLN A 33 11.04 -0.14 10.90
C GLN A 33 10.16 -1.24 10.29
N SER A 34 8.85 -1.20 10.53
CA SER A 34 7.97 -2.23 9.98
C SER A 34 7.87 -2.12 8.46
N CYS A 35 8.00 -0.91 7.90
CA CYS A 35 8.05 -0.73 6.45
C CYS A 35 9.33 -1.32 5.87
N GLU A 36 10.47 -1.15 6.53
CA GLU A 36 11.73 -1.76 6.11
C GLU A 36 11.62 -3.28 6.10
N ASN A 37 11.00 -3.85 7.12
CA ASN A 37 10.79 -5.30 7.19
C ASN A 37 9.92 -5.79 6.03
N PHE A 38 8.86 -5.03 5.72
CA PHE A 38 7.99 -5.36 4.60
C PHE A 38 8.74 -5.29 3.26
N VAL A 39 9.49 -4.22 3.04
CA VAL A 39 10.26 -4.05 1.80
C VAL A 39 11.32 -5.14 1.66
N SER A 40 11.97 -5.53 2.76
CA SER A 40 12.95 -6.62 2.74
C SER A 40 12.30 -7.92 2.28
N ALA A 41 11.08 -8.20 2.73
CA ALA A 41 10.34 -9.39 2.31
C ALA A 41 9.99 -9.30 0.81
N LEU A 42 9.61 -8.12 0.33
CA LEU A 42 9.36 -7.92 -1.10
C LEU A 42 10.62 -8.15 -1.92
N ASP A 43 11.77 -7.67 -1.45
CA ASP A 43 13.04 -7.82 -2.15
C ASP A 43 13.41 -9.28 -2.33
N GLU A 44 13.08 -10.13 -1.36
CA GLU A 44 13.35 -11.56 -1.46
C GLU A 44 12.45 -12.26 -2.47
N ILE A 45 11.21 -11.80 -2.60
CA ILE A 45 10.20 -12.45 -3.47
C ILE A 45 10.26 -11.90 -4.88
N ASP A 46 10.39 -10.59 -5.01
CA ASP A 46 10.34 -9.89 -6.29
C ASP A 46 11.35 -8.74 -6.27
N PRO A 47 12.64 -9.04 -6.55
CA PRO A 47 13.70 -8.04 -6.42
C PRO A 47 13.67 -6.92 -7.44
N CYS A 48 12.89 -7.06 -8.51
CA CYS A 48 12.80 -6.01 -9.54
C CYS A 48 11.66 -5.06 -9.21
N VAL A 49 11.99 -3.85 -8.76
CA VAL A 49 11.00 -2.83 -8.38
C VAL A 49 10.03 -2.55 -9.53
N GLU A 50 10.51 -2.48 -10.75
CA GLU A 50 9.69 -2.15 -11.91
C GLU A 50 8.61 -3.17 -12.21
N ASN A 51 8.78 -4.40 -11.73
CA ASN A 51 7.81 -5.48 -11.94
C ASN A 51 6.76 -5.56 -10.83
N ARG A 52 6.91 -4.76 -9.78
CA ARG A 52 5.99 -4.80 -8.65
C ARG A 52 4.67 -4.09 -8.98
N PRO A 53 3.58 -4.46 -8.29
CA PRO A 53 2.30 -3.75 -8.43
C PRO A 53 2.42 -2.30 -7.97
N THR A 54 1.38 -1.51 -8.27
CA THR A 54 1.28 -0.14 -7.77
C THR A 54 1.06 -0.17 -6.25
N LEU A 55 1.72 0.74 -5.54
CA LEU A 55 1.51 0.91 -4.11
C LEU A 55 0.27 1.78 -3.88
N LEU A 56 -0.64 1.31 -3.04
CA LEU A 56 -1.72 2.13 -2.48
C LEU A 56 -1.26 2.54 -1.09
N CYS A 57 -1.02 3.82 -0.88
CA CYS A 57 -0.43 4.32 0.35
C CYS A 57 -1.35 5.30 1.07
N ALA A 58 -1.42 5.17 2.38
CA ALA A 58 -2.05 6.15 3.25
C ALA A 58 -1.24 6.17 4.55
N ALA A 59 -1.34 7.24 5.30
CA ALA A 59 -0.60 7.38 6.54
C ALA A 59 -1.44 8.12 7.59
N LEU A 60 -1.08 7.96 8.84
CA LEU A 60 -1.66 8.72 9.94
C LEU A 60 -0.76 9.92 10.22
N ALA A 61 -1.37 11.09 10.45
CA ALA A 61 -0.63 12.34 10.62
C ALA A 61 0.28 12.34 11.85
N ASP A 62 -0.04 11.53 12.87
CA ASP A 62 0.72 11.45 14.10
C ASP A 62 1.86 10.44 14.07
N LYS A 63 2.17 9.89 12.90
CA LYS A 63 3.26 8.94 12.70
C LYS A 63 4.42 9.61 11.97
N ASP A 64 5.56 8.90 11.89
CA ASP A 64 6.72 9.38 11.14
C ASP A 64 6.48 9.19 9.63
N VAL A 65 5.66 10.07 9.07
CA VAL A 65 5.25 9.97 7.67
C VAL A 65 6.45 10.07 6.73
N ALA A 66 7.37 10.99 6.99
CA ALA A 66 8.56 11.15 6.16
C ALA A 66 9.39 9.86 6.11
N GLY A 67 9.59 9.22 7.27
CA GLY A 67 10.32 7.96 7.34
C GLY A 67 9.62 6.83 6.61
N ILE A 68 8.29 6.75 6.74
CA ILE A 68 7.49 5.75 6.04
C ILE A 68 7.60 5.94 4.53
N VAL A 69 7.45 7.17 4.06
CA VAL A 69 7.53 7.52 2.64
C VAL A 69 8.92 7.20 2.09
N ASP A 70 9.98 7.54 2.83
CA ASP A 70 11.35 7.28 2.41
C ASP A 70 11.64 5.79 2.20
N VAL A 71 10.93 4.93 2.90
CA VAL A 71 11.09 3.47 2.77
C VAL A 71 10.19 2.90 1.68
N LEU A 72 8.90 3.27 1.68
CA LEU A 72 7.92 2.64 0.79
C LEU A 72 7.99 3.14 -0.64
N ILE A 73 8.13 4.44 -0.86
CA ILE A 73 8.02 5.01 -2.20
C ILE A 73 9.09 4.46 -3.16
N PRO A 74 10.39 4.39 -2.77
CA PRO A 74 11.40 3.83 -3.68
C PRO A 74 11.20 2.36 -3.99
N ALA A 75 10.41 1.66 -3.19
CA ALA A 75 10.20 0.21 -3.34
C ALA A 75 9.17 -0.14 -4.42
N PHE A 76 8.48 0.84 -4.99
CA PHE A 76 7.42 0.59 -5.97
C PHE A 76 7.58 1.47 -7.21
N PRO A 77 7.13 0.99 -8.38
CA PRO A 77 7.27 1.78 -9.61
C PRO A 77 6.26 2.91 -9.73
N ARG A 78 5.09 2.72 -9.10
CA ARG A 78 4.02 3.73 -9.12
C ARG A 78 3.30 3.75 -7.77
N VAL A 79 2.75 4.89 -7.44
CA VAL A 79 2.09 5.11 -6.15
C VAL A 79 0.76 5.80 -6.35
N VAL A 80 -0.27 5.26 -5.73
CA VAL A 80 -1.58 5.92 -5.58
C VAL A 80 -1.70 6.25 -4.10
N VAL A 81 -2.08 7.48 -3.77
CA VAL A 81 -2.26 7.90 -2.39
C VAL A 81 -3.73 8.09 -2.08
N THR A 82 -4.10 7.79 -0.84
CA THR A 82 -5.44 8.00 -0.34
C THR A 82 -5.38 8.37 1.13
N GLN A 83 -6.52 8.47 1.77
CA GLN A 83 -6.61 8.69 3.21
C GLN A 83 -7.64 7.75 3.80
N THR A 84 -7.37 7.30 5.02
CA THR A 84 -8.26 6.40 5.72
C THR A 84 -9.40 7.19 6.38
N ASP A 85 -10.43 6.47 6.82
CA ASP A 85 -11.57 7.04 7.54
C ASP A 85 -11.24 7.14 9.04
N SER A 86 -10.15 7.81 9.36
CA SER A 86 -9.67 8.01 10.72
C SER A 86 -9.52 9.50 10.99
N ASP A 87 -9.82 9.92 12.21
CA ASP A 87 -9.63 11.31 12.63
C ASP A 87 -8.15 11.73 12.57
N ARG A 88 -7.25 10.75 12.61
CA ARG A 88 -5.80 10.98 12.55
C ARG A 88 -5.23 10.84 11.14
N ALA A 89 -6.07 10.60 10.15
CA ALA A 89 -5.60 10.39 8.78
C ALA A 89 -4.89 11.63 8.24
N LEU A 90 -3.73 11.42 7.61
CA LEU A 90 -3.09 12.48 6.85
C LEU A 90 -3.88 12.68 5.56
N PRO A 91 -4.28 13.91 5.22
CA PRO A 91 -4.99 14.13 3.96
C PRO A 91 -4.21 13.62 2.76
N ALA A 92 -4.91 13.01 1.81
CA ALA A 92 -4.26 12.41 0.64
C ALA A 92 -3.41 13.43 -0.14
N GLU A 93 -3.86 14.67 -0.24
CA GLU A 93 -3.13 15.72 -0.94
C GLU A 93 -1.80 16.05 -0.27
N GLU A 94 -1.75 16.01 1.06
CA GLU A 94 -0.51 16.24 1.80
C GLU A 94 0.45 15.08 1.60
N LEU A 95 -0.05 13.86 1.58
CA LEU A 95 0.78 12.69 1.30
C LEU A 95 1.30 12.73 -0.14
N ALA A 96 0.47 13.13 -1.10
CA ALA A 96 0.86 13.27 -2.50
C ALA A 96 2.03 14.21 -2.69
N ALA A 97 2.10 15.27 -1.88
CA ALA A 97 3.20 16.23 -1.96
C ALA A 97 4.56 15.62 -1.58
N LEU A 98 4.56 14.48 -0.89
CA LEU A 98 5.77 13.76 -0.51
C LEU A 98 6.19 12.71 -1.53
N VAL A 99 5.40 12.48 -2.56
CA VAL A 99 5.66 11.48 -3.60
C VAL A 99 6.19 12.17 -4.85
N ASP A 100 7.21 11.58 -5.47
CA ASP A 100 7.73 12.10 -6.73
C ASP A 100 6.63 12.12 -7.79
N ALA A 101 6.51 13.25 -8.49
CA ALA A 101 5.48 13.42 -9.52
C ALA A 101 5.52 12.32 -10.58
N ASP A 102 6.72 11.83 -10.90
CA ASP A 102 6.91 10.77 -11.90
C ASP A 102 6.29 9.43 -11.46
N LYS A 103 6.18 9.21 -10.16
CA LYS A 103 5.62 7.97 -9.61
C LYS A 103 4.16 8.09 -9.24
N LEU A 104 3.67 9.31 -9.01
CA LEU A 104 2.31 9.52 -8.52
C LEU A 104 1.29 9.21 -9.61
N ALA A 105 0.53 8.14 -9.42
CA ALA A 105 -0.45 7.67 -10.39
C ALA A 105 -1.88 8.12 -10.07
N GLY A 106 -2.15 8.54 -8.85
CA GLY A 106 -3.49 9.04 -8.50
C GLY A 106 -3.59 9.49 -7.05
N VAL A 107 -4.58 10.33 -6.77
CA VAL A 107 -4.89 10.83 -5.44
C VAL A 107 -6.39 10.67 -5.23
N TYR A 108 -6.80 9.95 -4.19
CA TYR A 108 -8.21 9.69 -3.93
C TYR A 108 -8.59 10.10 -2.51
N PRO A 109 -9.79 10.66 -2.32
CA PRO A 109 -10.20 11.16 -1.00
C PRO A 109 -10.63 10.05 -0.05
N SER A 110 -10.77 8.81 -0.52
CA SER A 110 -11.14 7.69 0.34
C SER A 110 -10.56 6.39 -0.20
N VAL A 111 -10.42 5.41 0.69
CA VAL A 111 -9.97 4.06 0.33
C VAL A 111 -10.93 3.42 -0.66
N SER A 112 -12.23 3.60 -0.44
CA SER A 112 -13.27 3.05 -1.30
C SER A 112 -13.12 3.52 -2.76
N GLU A 113 -12.87 4.81 -2.96
CA GLU A 113 -12.69 5.37 -4.31
C GLU A 113 -11.39 4.89 -4.94
N ALA A 114 -10.32 4.76 -4.16
CA ALA A 114 -9.05 4.23 -4.66
C ALA A 114 -9.22 2.78 -5.12
N LEU A 115 -9.91 1.96 -4.32
CA LEU A 115 -10.16 0.56 -4.68
C LEU A 115 -11.01 0.44 -5.93
N ALA A 116 -12.02 1.32 -6.07
CA ALA A 116 -12.87 1.32 -7.27
C ALA A 116 -12.04 1.61 -8.53
N ALA A 117 -11.04 2.50 -8.43
CA ALA A 117 -10.17 2.81 -9.54
C ALA A 117 -9.31 1.61 -9.95
N PHE A 118 -8.74 0.89 -8.97
CA PHE A 118 -7.98 -0.33 -9.25
C PHE A 118 -8.86 -1.41 -9.89
N GLU A 119 -10.07 -1.58 -9.38
CA GLU A 119 -11.02 -2.55 -9.90
C GLU A 119 -11.39 -2.22 -11.35
N ALA A 120 -11.70 -0.97 -11.64
CA ALA A 120 -12.06 -0.53 -12.97
C ALA A 120 -10.92 -0.74 -13.98
N ALA A 121 -9.68 -0.56 -13.54
CA ALA A 121 -8.50 -0.74 -14.38
C ALA A 121 -8.03 -2.20 -14.45
N GLY A 122 -8.52 -3.06 -13.56
CA GLY A 122 -8.04 -4.43 -13.46
C GLY A 122 -6.59 -4.51 -13.01
N GLU A 123 -6.14 -3.55 -12.21
CA GLU A 123 -4.74 -3.46 -11.80
C GLU A 123 -4.48 -4.12 -10.45
N PRO A 124 -3.35 -4.80 -10.31
CA PRO A 124 -2.90 -5.28 -9.01
C PRO A 124 -2.42 -4.13 -8.14
N PHE A 125 -2.47 -4.31 -6.82
CA PHE A 125 -1.95 -3.31 -5.89
C PHE A 125 -1.41 -3.94 -4.62
N VAL A 126 -0.56 -3.16 -3.93
CA VAL A 126 -0.09 -3.45 -2.58
C VAL A 126 -0.50 -2.26 -1.72
N ALA A 127 -1.30 -2.50 -0.68
CA ALA A 127 -1.72 -1.45 0.23
C ALA A 127 -0.88 -1.49 1.50
N ALA A 128 -0.22 -0.38 1.82
CA ALA A 128 0.68 -0.30 2.97
C ALA A 128 0.82 1.14 3.46
N GLY A 129 1.28 1.29 4.69
CA GLY A 129 1.56 2.60 5.29
C GLY A 129 0.91 2.81 6.65
N THR A 130 -0.19 2.11 6.94
CA THR A 130 -0.84 2.17 8.24
C THR A 130 -1.70 0.92 8.44
N ILE A 131 -1.84 0.54 9.70
CA ILE A 131 -2.71 -0.57 10.09
C ILE A 131 -4.16 -0.27 9.69
N THR A 132 -4.57 1.00 9.82
CA THR A 132 -5.94 1.43 9.47
C THR A 132 -6.23 1.19 7.98
N LEU A 133 -5.28 1.49 7.11
CA LEU A 133 -5.44 1.25 5.67
C LEU A 133 -5.63 -0.25 5.39
N ALA A 134 -4.75 -1.09 5.95
CA ALA A 134 -4.85 -2.53 5.77
C ALA A 134 -6.22 -3.04 6.22
N GLY A 135 -6.70 -2.55 7.37
CA GLY A 135 -8.00 -2.94 7.90
C GLY A 135 -9.16 -2.50 7.02
N GLU A 136 -9.11 -1.27 6.49
CA GLU A 136 -10.18 -0.77 5.62
C GLU A 136 -10.22 -1.54 4.30
N VAL A 137 -9.06 -1.80 3.70
CA VAL A 137 -8.99 -2.57 2.45
C VAL A 137 -9.54 -3.98 2.67
N ALA A 138 -9.10 -4.65 3.74
CA ALA A 138 -9.58 -5.99 4.08
C ALA A 138 -11.09 -6.00 4.29
N GLY A 139 -11.61 -5.00 5.00
CA GLY A 139 -13.05 -4.90 5.27
C GLY A 139 -13.90 -4.69 4.02
N LEU A 140 -13.36 -3.98 3.04
CA LEU A 140 -14.08 -3.70 1.79
C LEU A 140 -14.00 -4.87 0.80
N LEU A 141 -12.97 -5.70 0.89
CA LEU A 141 -12.74 -6.80 -0.06
C LEU A 141 -13.12 -8.18 0.48
N ARG A 142 -13.37 -8.31 1.77
CA ARG A 142 -13.76 -9.58 2.39
C ARG A 142 -15.25 -9.70 2.65
#